data_95657d155ad6b328f9e6a8a882084b06
#
_entry.id   95657d155ad6b328f9e6a8a882084b06
#
_cell.length_a   1.000
_cell.length_b   1.000
_cell.length_c   1.000
_cell.angle_alpha   90.00
_cell.angle_beta   90.00
_cell.angle_gamma   90.00
#
_symmetry.space_group_name_H-M   'P 1'
#
loop_
_entity.id
_entity.type
_entity.pdbx_description
1 polymer ?
#
loop_
_entity_poly.entity_id
_entity_poly.type
_entity_poly.pdbx_seq_one_letter_code
_entity_poly.pdbx_strand_id
1 'polypeptide(L)'
;MLFLHAGGMDGRMWRPLAERLEDRYWIIVPDLRGHGTTPLPPEEFSHVDDLLGLLDDLKVERTAVVGCSMGGHVALELATAAPERVNALVLMASALDIDDWSDEIRRYWAQEHELVEAGDIDGAVELNVRTWGREGETDELVAEMVRTSLELQVGVEAPERELSVDLASIAVPTLAVSGGLDFADFARIADRIAAEVPGAQRAEVADAGHLIPLERPDETAELLVPFLEAVGS
;
A
#
# COMPACT_ATOMS: atom_id res chain seq x y z
N MET A 1 9.13 -9.75 -7.51
CA MET A 1 8.07 -9.29 -6.57
C MET A 1 7.52 -7.97 -7.05
N LEU A 2 6.25 -7.71 -6.83
CA LEU A 2 5.57 -6.46 -7.14
C LEU A 2 5.28 -5.71 -5.83
N PHE A 3 5.77 -4.47 -5.71
CA PHE A 3 5.59 -3.63 -4.53
C PHE A 3 4.63 -2.49 -4.84
N LEU A 4 3.55 -2.35 -4.05
CA LEU A 4 2.49 -1.36 -4.23
C LEU A 4 2.47 -0.40 -3.05
N HIS A 5 2.68 0.88 -3.31
CA HIS A 5 2.85 1.91 -2.30
C HIS A 5 1.55 2.36 -1.64
N ALA A 6 1.65 3.03 -0.49
CA ALA A 6 0.53 3.65 0.22
C ALA A 6 0.00 4.89 -0.53
N GLY A 7 -1.24 5.26 -0.27
CA GLY A 7 -1.82 6.52 -0.74
C GLY A 7 -0.97 7.72 -0.31
N GLY A 8 -0.87 8.73 -1.16
CA GLY A 8 -0.01 9.88 -0.94
C GLY A 8 1.50 9.61 -1.09
N MET A 9 1.91 8.33 -1.12
CA MET A 9 3.31 7.93 -1.33
C MET A 9 3.57 7.58 -2.79
N ASP A 10 4.79 7.17 -3.11
CA ASP A 10 5.19 6.59 -4.41
C ASP A 10 6.24 5.49 -4.21
N GLY A 11 6.77 4.98 -5.30
CA GLY A 11 7.74 3.87 -5.26
C GLY A 11 8.97 4.11 -4.38
N ARG A 12 9.31 5.37 -4.09
CA ARG A 12 10.45 5.73 -3.24
C ARG A 12 10.32 5.23 -1.80
N MET A 13 9.10 5.03 -1.31
CA MET A 13 8.88 4.49 0.05
C MET A 13 9.45 3.07 0.23
N TRP A 14 9.57 2.32 -0.86
CA TRP A 14 10.06 0.95 -0.85
C TRP A 14 11.58 0.82 -0.92
N ARG A 15 12.28 1.92 -1.24
CA ARG A 15 13.73 1.89 -1.48
C ARG A 15 14.53 1.26 -0.34
N PRO A 16 14.30 1.62 0.95
CA PRO A 16 15.07 1.01 2.04
C PRO A 16 14.89 -0.51 2.14
N LEU A 17 13.67 -1.01 1.89
CA LEU A 17 13.41 -2.45 1.87
C LEU A 17 13.96 -3.12 0.61
N ALA A 18 13.80 -2.48 -0.55
CA ALA A 18 14.29 -3.02 -1.82
C ALA A 18 15.80 -3.25 -1.80
N GLU A 19 16.58 -2.32 -1.25
CA GLU A 19 18.05 -2.43 -1.08
C GLU A 19 18.47 -3.66 -0.26
N ARG A 20 17.61 -4.19 0.62
CA ARG A 20 17.85 -5.41 1.41
C ARG A 20 17.51 -6.70 0.68
N LEU A 21 16.77 -6.60 -0.41
CA LEU A 21 16.17 -7.75 -1.09
C LEU A 21 16.65 -7.92 -2.54
N GLU A 22 17.24 -6.89 -3.16
CA GLU A 22 17.61 -6.85 -4.59
C GLU A 22 18.65 -7.91 -5.00
N ASP A 23 19.50 -8.34 -4.08
CA ASP A 23 20.46 -9.43 -4.32
C ASP A 23 19.79 -10.81 -4.49
N ARG A 24 18.52 -10.93 -4.07
CA ARG A 24 17.78 -12.20 -4.00
C ARG A 24 16.56 -12.25 -4.89
N TYR A 25 15.96 -11.09 -5.17
CA TYR A 25 14.68 -10.97 -5.84
C TYR A 25 14.69 -9.91 -6.92
N TRP A 26 14.01 -10.18 -8.03
CA TRP A 26 13.66 -9.13 -8.97
C TRP A 26 12.45 -8.37 -8.44
N ILE A 27 12.62 -7.05 -8.22
CA ILE A 27 11.64 -6.18 -7.58
C ILE A 27 11.08 -5.21 -8.63
N ILE A 28 9.77 -5.14 -8.74
CA ILE A 28 9.01 -4.24 -9.60
C ILE A 28 8.29 -3.25 -8.68
N VAL A 29 8.51 -1.96 -8.86
CA VAL A 29 7.97 -0.91 -8.02
C VAL A 29 7.34 0.16 -8.92
N PRO A 30 6.07 0.00 -9.34
CA PRO A 30 5.38 1.05 -10.09
C PRO A 30 4.94 2.19 -9.18
N ASP A 31 4.88 3.41 -9.74
CA ASP A 31 4.06 4.47 -9.19
C ASP A 31 2.62 4.25 -9.68
N LEU A 32 1.66 4.10 -8.76
CA LEU A 32 0.24 3.99 -9.08
C LEU A 32 -0.27 5.34 -9.62
N ARG A 33 -1.39 5.33 -10.34
CA ARG A 33 -1.97 6.54 -10.94
C ARG A 33 -2.22 7.63 -9.90
N GLY A 34 -1.89 8.87 -10.26
CA GLY A 34 -1.95 10.01 -9.37
C GLY A 34 -0.80 10.12 -8.37
N HIS A 35 0.26 9.31 -8.53
CA HIS A 35 1.40 9.28 -7.61
C HIS A 35 2.73 9.30 -8.36
N GLY A 36 3.76 9.85 -7.73
CA GLY A 36 5.13 9.86 -8.25
C GLY A 36 5.24 10.43 -9.66
N THR A 37 5.59 9.58 -10.62
CA THR A 37 5.74 9.98 -12.04
C THR A 37 4.54 9.60 -12.92
N THR A 38 3.50 8.98 -12.34
CA THR A 38 2.33 8.48 -13.06
C THR A 38 1.12 9.39 -12.85
N PRO A 39 0.72 10.20 -13.84
CA PRO A 39 -0.40 11.12 -13.69
C PRO A 39 -1.75 10.38 -13.64
N LEU A 40 -2.78 11.06 -13.11
CA LEU A 40 -4.16 10.62 -13.28
C LEU A 40 -4.60 10.83 -14.74
N PRO A 41 -5.26 9.85 -15.38
CA PRO A 41 -5.90 10.08 -16.66
C PRO A 41 -7.23 10.84 -16.49
N PRO A 42 -7.74 11.52 -17.52
CA PRO A 42 -9.07 12.11 -17.47
C PRO A 42 -10.21 11.09 -17.65
N GLU A 43 -9.88 9.87 -18.06
CA GLU A 43 -10.82 8.76 -18.27
C GLU A 43 -10.86 7.84 -17.06
N GLU A 44 -11.91 6.99 -16.98
CA GLU A 44 -11.98 5.89 -16.01
C GLU A 44 -10.75 4.99 -16.13
N PHE A 45 -10.18 4.62 -14.99
CA PHE A 45 -9.02 3.70 -14.91
C PHE A 45 -9.23 2.63 -13.84
N SER A 46 -8.37 1.61 -13.87
CA SER A 46 -8.29 0.59 -12.82
C SER A 46 -6.83 0.28 -12.53
N HIS A 47 -6.45 0.36 -11.27
CA HIS A 47 -5.11 -0.06 -10.85
C HIS A 47 -4.82 -1.52 -11.22
N VAL A 48 -5.81 -2.41 -11.11
CA VAL A 48 -5.65 -3.83 -11.47
C VAL A 48 -5.35 -4.01 -12.94
N ASP A 49 -6.05 -3.31 -13.83
CA ASP A 49 -5.80 -3.39 -15.28
C ASP A 49 -4.41 -2.87 -15.64
N ASP A 50 -3.98 -1.76 -15.02
CA ASP A 50 -2.64 -1.21 -15.22
C ASP A 50 -1.55 -2.20 -14.75
N LEU A 51 -1.75 -2.83 -13.58
CA LEU A 51 -0.79 -3.81 -13.06
C LEU A 51 -0.74 -5.08 -13.92
N LEU A 52 -1.87 -5.56 -14.41
CA LEU A 52 -1.91 -6.70 -15.34
C LEU A 52 -1.18 -6.36 -16.64
N GLY A 53 -1.43 -5.17 -17.20
CA GLY A 53 -0.71 -4.67 -18.38
C GLY A 53 0.80 -4.56 -18.14
N LEU A 54 1.22 -4.02 -16.99
CA LEU A 54 2.64 -3.94 -16.61
C LEU A 54 3.29 -5.34 -16.51
N LEU A 55 2.62 -6.29 -15.86
CA LEU A 55 3.14 -7.65 -15.74
C LEU A 55 3.24 -8.34 -17.11
N ASP A 56 2.30 -8.09 -18.02
CA ASP A 56 2.32 -8.63 -19.39
C ASP A 56 3.47 -8.04 -20.21
N ASP A 57 3.68 -6.72 -20.14
CA ASP A 57 4.79 -6.02 -20.82
C ASP A 57 6.16 -6.52 -20.32
N LEU A 58 6.28 -6.78 -19.03
CA LEU A 58 7.47 -7.33 -18.39
C LEU A 58 7.59 -8.85 -18.57
N LYS A 59 6.59 -9.53 -19.15
CA LYS A 59 6.51 -11.00 -19.32
C LYS A 59 6.61 -11.74 -17.99
N VAL A 60 6.00 -11.18 -16.95
CA VAL A 60 5.88 -11.79 -15.63
C VAL A 60 4.55 -12.52 -15.56
N GLU A 61 4.57 -13.83 -15.64
CA GLU A 61 3.35 -14.65 -15.60
C GLU A 61 2.70 -14.61 -14.22
N ARG A 62 3.52 -14.68 -13.16
CA ARG A 62 3.06 -14.75 -11.77
C ARG A 62 4.09 -14.14 -10.82
N THR A 63 3.65 -13.44 -9.76
CA THR A 63 4.55 -12.78 -8.81
C THR A 63 3.98 -12.75 -7.39
N ALA A 64 4.85 -12.62 -6.40
CA ALA A 64 4.43 -12.22 -5.06
C ALA A 64 4.11 -10.71 -5.07
N VAL A 65 3.02 -10.33 -4.42
CA VAL A 65 2.58 -8.94 -4.32
C VAL A 65 2.68 -8.49 -2.87
N VAL A 66 3.37 -7.38 -2.66
CA VAL A 66 3.57 -6.74 -1.36
C VAL A 66 2.95 -5.36 -1.42
N GLY A 67 1.91 -5.11 -0.65
CA GLY A 67 1.20 -3.84 -0.67
C GLY A 67 1.14 -3.19 0.71
N CYS A 68 1.25 -1.86 0.74
CA CYS A 68 1.08 -1.05 1.93
C CYS A 68 -0.17 -0.17 1.80
N SER A 69 -1.06 -0.17 2.82
CA SER A 69 -2.25 0.69 2.87
C SER A 69 -3.12 0.57 1.61
N MET A 70 -3.30 1.63 0.83
CA MET A 70 -3.94 1.63 -0.48
C MET A 70 -3.36 0.53 -1.39
N GLY A 71 -2.03 0.41 -1.48
CA GLY A 71 -1.39 -0.66 -2.25
C GLY A 71 -1.71 -2.06 -1.75
N GLY A 72 -2.01 -2.22 -0.46
CA GLY A 72 -2.52 -3.47 0.11
C GLY A 72 -3.93 -3.79 -0.37
N HIS A 73 -4.82 -2.78 -0.45
CA HIS A 73 -6.15 -2.93 -1.02
C HIS A 73 -6.09 -3.33 -2.50
N VAL A 74 -5.29 -2.62 -3.29
CA VAL A 74 -5.06 -2.95 -4.72
C VAL A 74 -4.48 -4.36 -4.90
N ALA A 75 -3.61 -4.81 -3.98
CA ALA A 75 -3.10 -6.19 -3.98
C ALA A 75 -4.21 -7.23 -3.74
N LEU A 76 -5.16 -6.94 -2.85
CA LEU A 76 -6.34 -7.78 -2.59
C LEU A 76 -7.27 -7.83 -3.81
N GLU A 77 -7.52 -6.70 -4.45
CA GLU A 77 -8.28 -6.63 -5.70
C GLU A 77 -7.63 -7.46 -6.81
N LEU A 78 -6.31 -7.30 -7.01
CA LEU A 78 -5.55 -8.07 -8.00
C LEU A 78 -5.63 -9.57 -7.72
N ALA A 79 -5.47 -10.00 -6.46
CA ALA A 79 -5.56 -11.41 -6.09
C ALA A 79 -6.98 -11.99 -6.23
N THR A 80 -8.01 -11.15 -6.08
CA THR A 80 -9.42 -11.54 -6.30
C THR A 80 -9.73 -11.65 -7.79
N ALA A 81 -9.28 -10.67 -8.60
CA ALA A 81 -9.61 -10.58 -10.02
C ALA A 81 -8.77 -11.51 -10.91
N ALA A 82 -7.51 -11.73 -10.54
CA ALA A 82 -6.55 -12.51 -11.33
C ALA A 82 -5.66 -13.41 -10.42
N PRO A 83 -6.25 -14.38 -9.70
CA PRO A 83 -5.53 -15.20 -8.72
C PRO A 83 -4.38 -16.00 -9.34
N GLU A 84 -4.44 -16.31 -10.63
CA GLU A 84 -3.37 -16.99 -11.36
C GLU A 84 -2.11 -16.15 -11.54
N ARG A 85 -2.22 -14.81 -11.38
CA ARG A 85 -1.10 -13.85 -11.51
C ARG A 85 -0.35 -13.63 -10.18
N VAL A 86 -0.93 -14.10 -9.06
CA VAL A 86 -0.40 -13.88 -7.70
C VAL A 86 0.00 -15.20 -7.07
N ASN A 87 1.24 -15.32 -6.58
CA ASN A 87 1.71 -16.53 -5.88
C ASN A 87 1.78 -16.38 -4.35
N ALA A 88 1.85 -15.15 -3.85
CA ALA A 88 1.78 -14.82 -2.42
C ALA A 88 1.34 -13.37 -2.24
N LEU A 89 0.70 -13.08 -1.10
CA LEU A 89 0.35 -11.73 -0.66
C LEU A 89 1.04 -11.36 0.63
N VAL A 90 1.61 -10.16 0.70
CA VAL A 90 2.02 -9.53 1.96
C VAL A 90 1.35 -8.16 2.05
N LEU A 91 0.53 -7.99 3.07
CA LEU A 91 -0.36 -6.86 3.24
C LEU A 91 0.06 -6.09 4.50
N MET A 92 0.72 -4.95 4.31
CA MET A 92 1.27 -4.13 5.40
C MET A 92 0.37 -2.92 5.65
N ALA A 93 -0.18 -2.81 6.86
CA ALA A 93 -1.13 -1.75 7.20
C ALA A 93 -2.19 -1.57 6.10
N SER A 94 -2.68 -2.68 5.52
CA SER A 94 -3.56 -2.66 4.35
C SER A 94 -4.85 -1.91 4.63
N ALA A 95 -5.29 -1.10 3.66
CA ALA A 95 -6.66 -0.66 3.62
C ALA A 95 -7.59 -1.82 3.24
N LEU A 96 -8.84 -1.71 3.65
CA LEU A 96 -9.93 -2.60 3.28
C LEU A 96 -11.21 -1.79 3.29
N ASP A 97 -12.16 -2.13 2.43
CA ASP A 97 -13.48 -1.52 2.48
C ASP A 97 -14.22 -1.98 3.74
N ILE A 98 -14.36 -1.05 4.68
CA ILE A 98 -15.03 -1.24 5.98
C ILE A 98 -15.89 -0.03 6.31
N ASP A 99 -17.03 -0.27 6.95
CA ASP A 99 -17.95 0.81 7.34
C ASP A 99 -17.62 1.46 8.68
N ASP A 100 -16.80 0.80 9.51
CA ASP A 100 -16.58 1.13 10.93
C ASP A 100 -15.21 1.78 11.22
N TRP A 101 -14.73 2.62 10.30
CA TRP A 101 -13.54 3.43 10.56
C TRP A 101 -13.68 4.27 11.82
N SER A 102 -12.59 4.43 12.57
CA SER A 102 -12.56 5.23 13.80
C SER A 102 -12.84 6.70 13.53
N ASP A 103 -13.30 7.42 14.58
CA ASP A 103 -13.46 8.87 14.51
C ASP A 103 -12.13 9.61 14.30
N GLU A 104 -11.02 8.98 14.64
CA GLU A 104 -9.69 9.55 14.48
C GLU A 104 -9.29 9.61 13.01
N ILE A 105 -9.43 8.52 12.28
CA ILE A 105 -9.20 8.46 10.82
C ILE A 105 -10.19 9.35 10.07
N ARG A 106 -11.48 9.33 10.45
CA ARG A 106 -12.49 10.18 9.81
C ARG A 106 -12.18 11.67 9.98
N ARG A 107 -11.66 12.08 11.14
CA ARG A 107 -11.22 13.46 11.37
C ARG A 107 -10.01 13.84 10.53
N TYR A 108 -9.05 12.94 10.38
CA TYR A 108 -7.92 13.15 9.49
C TYR A 108 -8.39 13.40 8.05
N TRP A 109 -9.21 12.51 7.48
CA TRP A 109 -9.73 12.67 6.11
C TRP A 109 -10.52 13.96 5.92
N ALA A 110 -11.38 14.32 6.87
CA ALA A 110 -12.14 15.56 6.80
C ALA A 110 -11.22 16.79 6.80
N GLN A 111 -10.19 16.80 7.64
CA GLN A 111 -9.23 17.90 7.72
C GLN A 111 -8.37 18.00 6.44
N GLU A 112 -7.90 16.87 5.91
CA GLU A 112 -7.15 16.85 4.65
C GLU A 112 -8.00 17.40 3.50
N HIS A 113 -9.24 16.93 3.39
CA HIS A 113 -10.18 17.39 2.37
C HIS A 113 -10.43 18.91 2.46
N GLU A 114 -10.66 19.44 3.65
CA GLU A 114 -10.84 20.89 3.88
C GLU A 114 -9.61 21.70 3.42
N LEU A 115 -8.40 21.22 3.72
CA LEU A 115 -7.15 21.88 3.31
C LEU A 115 -6.98 21.88 1.79
N VAL A 116 -7.23 20.72 1.16
CA VAL A 116 -7.13 20.56 -0.30
C VAL A 116 -8.18 21.43 -1.01
N GLU A 117 -9.43 21.45 -0.57
CA GLU A 117 -10.48 22.31 -1.13
C GLU A 117 -10.17 23.81 -0.97
N ALA A 118 -9.51 24.19 0.14
CA ALA A 118 -9.04 25.56 0.35
C ALA A 118 -7.81 25.94 -0.51
N GLY A 119 -7.19 24.98 -1.20
CA GLY A 119 -5.95 25.15 -1.94
C GLY A 119 -4.72 25.27 -1.04
N ASP A 120 -4.83 24.92 0.23
CA ASP A 120 -3.74 24.91 1.20
C ASP A 120 -2.96 23.57 1.11
N ILE A 121 -2.22 23.41 0.02
CA ILE A 121 -1.41 22.22 -0.22
C ILE A 121 -0.30 22.08 0.83
N ASP A 122 0.29 23.18 1.28
CA ASP A 122 1.32 23.15 2.32
C ASP A 122 0.76 22.61 3.63
N GLY A 123 -0.42 23.07 4.04
CA GLY A 123 -1.14 22.57 5.21
C GLY A 123 -1.53 21.09 5.10
N ALA A 124 -1.96 20.65 3.92
CA ALA A 124 -2.28 19.24 3.66
C ALA A 124 -1.02 18.35 3.75
N VAL A 125 0.11 18.80 3.19
CA VAL A 125 1.40 18.10 3.32
C VAL A 125 1.83 17.99 4.78
N GLU A 126 1.77 19.10 5.54
CA GLU A 126 2.13 19.07 6.96
C GLU A 126 1.24 18.14 7.78
N LEU A 127 -0.07 18.12 7.49
CA LEU A 127 -1.01 17.18 8.12
C LEU A 127 -0.61 15.72 7.84
N ASN A 128 -0.30 15.39 6.59
CA ASN A 128 0.10 14.05 6.19
C ASN A 128 1.41 13.60 6.84
N VAL A 129 2.44 14.47 6.83
CA VAL A 129 3.73 14.17 7.48
C VAL A 129 3.53 13.90 8.97
N ARG A 130 2.75 14.73 9.67
CA ARG A 130 2.47 14.54 11.09
C ARG A 130 1.68 13.27 11.39
N THR A 131 0.78 12.86 10.47
CA THR A 131 -0.11 11.70 10.67
C THR A 131 0.56 10.39 10.30
N TRP A 132 1.24 10.34 9.15
CA TRP A 132 1.80 9.12 8.56
C TRP A 132 3.32 9.02 8.67
N GLY A 133 4.02 10.16 8.83
CA GLY A 133 5.42 10.22 9.22
C GLY A 133 5.59 9.95 10.71
N ARG A 134 6.81 9.84 11.15
CA ARG A 134 7.13 9.56 12.56
C ARG A 134 8.28 10.41 13.06
N GLU A 135 8.19 11.72 12.88
CA GLU A 135 9.20 12.69 13.31
C GLU A 135 10.63 12.14 13.16
N GLY A 136 11.23 12.28 11.98
CA GLY A 136 12.56 11.75 11.75
C GLY A 136 13.12 11.95 10.36
N GLU A 137 14.11 11.13 10.02
CA GLU A 137 14.87 11.24 8.76
C GLU A 137 14.03 11.03 7.50
N THR A 138 12.83 10.44 7.62
CA THR A 138 11.93 10.16 6.49
C THR A 138 10.94 11.27 6.19
N ASP A 139 10.76 12.26 7.09
CA ASP A 139 9.72 13.29 6.98
C ASP A 139 9.84 14.14 5.70
N GLU A 140 11.07 14.50 5.30
CA GLU A 140 11.31 15.24 4.07
C GLU A 140 10.88 14.43 2.83
N LEU A 141 11.22 13.15 2.78
CA LEU A 141 10.81 12.25 1.70
C LEU A 141 9.29 12.05 1.67
N VAL A 142 8.65 11.87 2.83
CA VAL A 142 7.18 11.77 2.94
C VAL A 142 6.53 13.06 2.44
N ALA A 143 7.04 14.24 2.86
CA ALA A 143 6.53 15.53 2.42
C ALA A 143 6.62 15.71 0.90
N GLU A 144 7.75 15.31 0.29
CA GLU A 144 7.92 15.37 -1.17
C GLU A 144 6.94 14.45 -1.91
N MET A 145 6.77 13.21 -1.45
CA MET A 145 5.85 12.24 -2.06
C MET A 145 4.41 12.72 -1.98
N VAL A 146 3.98 13.15 -0.79
CA VAL A 146 2.63 13.66 -0.56
C VAL A 146 2.35 14.88 -1.43
N ARG A 147 3.27 15.86 -1.46
CA ARG A 147 3.14 17.04 -2.31
C ARG A 147 2.95 16.66 -3.77
N THR A 148 3.79 15.79 -4.29
CA THR A 148 3.72 15.33 -5.67
C THR A 148 2.35 14.67 -5.96
N SER A 149 1.88 13.82 -5.06
CA SER A 149 0.58 13.16 -5.19
C SER A 149 -0.58 14.18 -5.19
N LEU A 150 -0.60 15.11 -4.23
CA LEU A 150 -1.64 16.15 -4.17
C LEU A 150 -1.65 17.02 -5.44
N GLU A 151 -0.47 17.46 -5.93
CA GLU A 151 -0.35 18.26 -7.14
C GLU A 151 -0.81 17.53 -8.40
N LEU A 152 -0.63 16.20 -8.48
CA LEU A 152 -1.12 15.38 -9.58
C LEU A 152 -2.63 15.13 -9.55
N GLN A 153 -3.25 15.17 -8.37
CA GLN A 153 -4.66 14.83 -8.17
C GLN A 153 -5.56 16.06 -8.11
N VAL A 154 -5.05 17.21 -7.67
CA VAL A 154 -5.86 18.44 -7.54
C VAL A 154 -6.44 18.87 -8.89
N GLY A 155 -7.77 18.98 -8.92
CA GLY A 155 -8.51 19.43 -10.10
C GLY A 155 -8.64 18.39 -11.22
N VAL A 156 -8.26 17.15 -10.98
CA VAL A 156 -8.45 16.03 -11.90
C VAL A 156 -9.57 15.14 -11.36
N GLU A 157 -10.69 15.06 -12.10
CA GLU A 157 -11.74 14.08 -11.84
C GLU A 157 -11.45 12.83 -12.67
N ALA A 158 -10.88 11.81 -12.03
CA ALA A 158 -10.57 10.53 -12.66
C ALA A 158 -11.32 9.42 -11.90
N PRO A 159 -12.43 8.90 -12.44
CA PRO A 159 -13.15 7.83 -11.77
C PRO A 159 -12.29 6.55 -11.76
N GLU A 160 -12.02 6.05 -10.59
CA GLU A 160 -11.40 4.75 -10.41
C GLU A 160 -12.47 3.66 -10.43
N ARG A 161 -12.24 2.63 -11.25
CA ARG A 161 -13.05 1.42 -11.21
C ARG A 161 -12.45 0.47 -10.19
N GLU A 162 -12.91 0.58 -8.97
CA GLU A 162 -12.58 -0.36 -7.91
C GLU A 162 -13.24 -1.73 -8.14
N LEU A 163 -12.57 -2.79 -7.67
CA LEU A 163 -13.09 -4.15 -7.73
C LEU A 163 -13.44 -4.61 -6.31
N SER A 164 -14.55 -5.33 -6.18
CA SER A 164 -14.91 -5.87 -4.87
C SER A 164 -13.94 -6.96 -4.43
N VAL A 165 -13.49 -6.87 -3.17
CA VAL A 165 -12.61 -7.85 -2.55
C VAL A 165 -13.44 -8.92 -1.85
N ASP A 166 -13.20 -10.19 -2.18
CA ASP A 166 -13.72 -11.35 -1.45
C ASP A 166 -12.56 -12.08 -0.74
N LEU A 167 -12.33 -11.75 0.53
CA LEU A 167 -11.25 -12.32 1.32
C LEU A 167 -11.31 -13.86 1.39
N ALA A 168 -12.51 -14.44 1.42
CA ALA A 168 -12.69 -15.89 1.51
C ALA A 168 -12.32 -16.62 0.21
N SER A 169 -12.31 -15.92 -0.93
CA SER A 169 -11.91 -16.45 -2.24
C SER A 169 -10.40 -16.46 -2.45
N ILE A 170 -9.63 -15.73 -1.65
CA ILE A 170 -8.17 -15.63 -1.78
C ILE A 170 -7.56 -16.96 -1.35
N ALA A 171 -6.93 -17.67 -2.29
CA ALA A 171 -6.36 -19.00 -2.08
C ALA A 171 -4.83 -19.02 -2.03
N VAL A 172 -4.18 -17.86 -2.17
CA VAL A 172 -2.71 -17.76 -2.13
C VAL A 172 -2.22 -17.55 -0.68
N PRO A 173 -1.02 -18.04 -0.34
CA PRO A 173 -0.40 -17.75 0.94
C PRO A 173 -0.41 -16.24 1.22
N THR A 174 -0.93 -15.85 2.38
CA THR A 174 -1.13 -14.45 2.74
C THR A 174 -0.53 -14.13 4.11
N LEU A 175 0.21 -13.03 4.21
CA LEU A 175 0.73 -12.47 5.45
C LEU A 175 0.14 -11.07 5.66
N ALA A 176 -0.65 -10.90 6.73
CA ALA A 176 -1.19 -9.61 7.15
C ALA A 176 -0.33 -9.01 8.27
N VAL A 177 0.18 -7.80 8.05
CA VAL A 177 1.11 -7.11 8.97
C VAL A 177 0.52 -5.77 9.38
N SER A 178 0.59 -5.44 10.67
CA SER A 178 0.30 -4.09 11.18
C SER A 178 1.52 -3.47 11.84
N GLY A 179 1.56 -2.14 11.90
CA GLY A 179 2.45 -1.40 12.78
C GLY A 179 1.84 -1.27 14.17
N GLY A 180 2.64 -1.48 15.23
CA GLY A 180 2.18 -1.39 16.62
C GLY A 180 1.89 0.05 17.08
N LEU A 181 2.33 1.04 16.31
CA LEU A 181 2.16 2.47 16.58
C LEU A 181 1.26 3.17 15.54
N ASP A 182 0.62 2.39 14.68
CA ASP A 182 -0.36 2.85 13.69
C ASP A 182 -1.75 3.04 14.33
N PHE A 183 -2.71 3.62 13.59
CA PHE A 183 -4.10 3.63 14.00
C PHE A 183 -4.61 2.20 14.22
N ALA A 184 -5.38 2.01 15.29
CA ALA A 184 -5.94 0.70 15.65
C ALA A 184 -6.81 0.07 14.54
N ASP A 185 -7.30 0.88 13.62
CA ASP A 185 -8.06 0.44 12.45
C ASP A 185 -7.27 -0.54 11.59
N PHE A 186 -5.99 -0.26 11.33
CA PHE A 186 -5.15 -1.12 10.50
C PHE A 186 -4.78 -2.44 11.18
N ALA A 187 -4.66 -2.45 12.51
CA ALA A 187 -4.52 -3.69 13.26
C ALA A 187 -5.79 -4.56 13.16
N ARG A 188 -7.00 -3.94 13.31
CA ARG A 188 -8.28 -4.64 13.14
C ARG A 188 -8.47 -5.18 11.73
N ILE A 189 -8.06 -4.42 10.71
CA ILE A 189 -8.10 -4.88 9.30
C ILE A 189 -7.15 -6.06 9.11
N ALA A 190 -5.93 -6.00 9.63
CA ALA A 190 -4.98 -7.11 9.54
C ALA A 190 -5.51 -8.38 10.27
N ASP A 191 -6.16 -8.22 11.42
CA ASP A 191 -6.82 -9.31 12.13
C ASP A 191 -7.98 -9.91 11.32
N ARG A 192 -8.79 -9.07 10.67
CA ARG A 192 -9.87 -9.49 9.78
C ARG A 192 -9.35 -10.27 8.58
N ILE A 193 -8.30 -9.75 7.90
CA ILE A 193 -7.66 -10.45 6.78
C ILE A 193 -7.14 -11.83 7.23
N ALA A 194 -6.46 -11.89 8.38
CA ALA A 194 -5.95 -13.15 8.92
C ALA A 194 -7.05 -14.15 9.29
N ALA A 195 -8.23 -13.66 9.69
CA ALA A 195 -9.36 -14.51 10.04
C ALA A 195 -10.17 -14.99 8.82
N GLU A 196 -10.32 -14.16 7.80
CA GLU A 196 -11.21 -14.44 6.65
C GLU A 196 -10.47 -15.04 5.44
N VAL A 197 -9.17 -14.74 5.24
CA VAL A 197 -8.38 -15.37 4.18
C VAL A 197 -7.90 -16.76 4.63
N PRO A 198 -8.24 -17.84 3.93
CA PRO A 198 -7.88 -19.19 4.35
C PRO A 198 -6.36 -19.40 4.48
N GLY A 199 -5.91 -19.72 5.70
CA GLY A 199 -4.51 -20.00 5.98
C GLY A 199 -3.60 -18.77 6.07
N ALA A 200 -4.16 -17.58 6.09
CA ALA A 200 -3.38 -16.35 6.26
C ALA A 200 -2.67 -16.32 7.63
N GLN A 201 -1.49 -15.72 7.63
CA GLN A 201 -0.69 -15.47 8.82
C GLN A 201 -0.84 -14.02 9.28
N ARG A 202 -0.66 -13.77 10.58
CA ARG A 202 -0.69 -12.45 11.20
C ARG A 202 0.66 -12.13 11.82
N ALA A 203 1.16 -10.92 11.56
CA ALA A 203 2.36 -10.40 12.21
C ALA A 203 2.18 -8.92 12.59
N GLU A 204 3.02 -8.43 13.49
CA GLU A 204 3.08 -7.03 13.90
C GLU A 204 4.53 -6.58 13.97
N VAL A 205 4.81 -5.36 13.49
CA VAL A 205 6.08 -4.66 13.71
C VAL A 205 5.83 -3.64 14.82
N ALA A 206 6.19 -3.98 16.05
CA ALA A 206 5.77 -3.27 17.25
C ALA A 206 6.18 -1.77 17.27
N ASP A 207 7.36 -1.45 16.74
CA ASP A 207 7.90 -0.09 16.72
C ASP A 207 7.70 0.64 15.39
N ALA A 208 6.82 0.15 14.51
CA ALA A 208 6.43 0.79 13.26
C ALA A 208 5.08 1.51 13.38
N GLY A 209 4.93 2.64 12.68
CA GLY A 209 3.66 3.26 12.38
C GLY A 209 3.05 2.69 11.10
N HIS A 210 2.49 3.58 10.28
CA HIS A 210 1.76 3.21 9.06
C HIS A 210 2.66 2.78 7.91
N LEU A 211 3.79 3.48 7.73
CA LEU A 211 4.72 3.25 6.62
C LEU A 211 5.78 2.19 7.02
N ILE A 212 5.32 1.01 7.43
CA ILE A 212 6.12 -0.09 7.97
C ILE A 212 7.44 -0.33 7.19
N PRO A 213 7.43 -0.50 5.85
CA PRO A 213 8.63 -0.82 5.08
C PRO A 213 9.63 0.35 4.99
N LEU A 214 9.16 1.58 5.14
CA LEU A 214 9.99 2.77 5.17
C LEU A 214 10.60 3.00 6.56
N GLU A 215 9.81 2.77 7.61
CA GLU A 215 10.19 3.04 8.99
C GLU A 215 11.05 1.93 9.61
N ARG A 216 10.78 0.67 9.26
CA ARG A 216 11.41 -0.53 9.81
C ARG A 216 11.78 -1.53 8.71
N PRO A 217 12.67 -1.15 7.79
CA PRO A 217 13.01 -1.99 6.63
C PRO A 217 13.72 -3.30 7.03
N ASP A 218 14.52 -3.32 8.09
CA ASP A 218 15.22 -4.52 8.54
C ASP A 218 14.24 -5.54 9.13
N GLU A 219 13.39 -5.11 10.05
CA GLU A 219 12.36 -5.96 10.66
C GLU A 219 11.34 -6.43 9.62
N THR A 220 11.03 -5.56 8.65
CA THR A 220 10.18 -5.92 7.52
C THR A 220 10.80 -7.02 6.66
N ALA A 221 12.09 -6.92 6.35
CA ALA A 221 12.80 -7.96 5.61
C ALA A 221 12.88 -9.29 6.39
N GLU A 222 13.08 -9.22 7.71
CA GLU A 222 13.10 -10.40 8.59
C GLU A 222 11.74 -11.14 8.63
N LEU A 223 10.64 -10.45 8.47
CA LEU A 223 9.30 -11.05 8.33
C LEU A 223 9.04 -11.58 6.92
N LEU A 224 9.38 -10.78 5.91
CA LEU A 224 9.06 -11.03 4.52
C LEU A 224 9.82 -12.24 3.95
N VAL A 225 11.14 -12.29 4.17
CA VAL A 225 12.01 -13.30 3.56
C VAL A 225 11.63 -14.73 3.96
N PRO A 226 11.49 -15.09 5.25
CA PRO A 226 11.09 -16.44 5.63
C PRO A 226 9.71 -16.83 5.09
N PHE A 227 8.76 -15.88 5.05
CA PHE A 227 7.44 -16.12 4.50
C PHE A 227 7.52 -16.47 3.01
N LEU A 228 8.23 -15.67 2.22
CA LEU A 228 8.40 -15.91 0.79
C LEU A 228 9.15 -17.19 0.48
N GLU A 229 10.18 -17.54 1.25
CA GLU A 229 10.91 -18.81 1.09
C GLU A 229 10.02 -20.02 1.36
N ALA A 230 9.15 -19.92 2.38
CA ALA A 230 8.22 -21.00 2.71
C ALA A 230 7.17 -21.26 1.62
N VAL A 231 6.83 -20.27 0.82
CA VAL A 231 5.85 -20.39 -0.27
C VAL A 231 6.49 -20.65 -1.65
N GLY A 232 7.81 -20.75 -1.72
CA GLY A 232 8.53 -21.15 -2.95
C GLY A 232 8.57 -20.06 -4.01
N SER A 233 8.59 -18.82 -3.61
CA SER A 233 8.68 -17.63 -4.49
C SER A 233 10.11 -17.25 -4.86
#